data_5d288a7938e9dd9e405c1397c12662be
#
_entry.id   5d288a7938e9dd9e405c1397c12662be
#
_cell.length_a   1.000
_cell.length_b   1.000
_cell.length_c   1.000
_cell.angle_alpha   90.00
_cell.angle_beta   90.00
_cell.angle_gamma   90.00
#
_symmetry.space_group_name_H-M   'P 1'
#
loop_
_entity.id
_entity.type
_entity.pdbx_description
1 polymer ?
#
loop_
_entity_poly.entity_id
_entity_poly.type
_entity_poly.pdbx_seq_one_letter_code
_entity_poly.pdbx_strand_id
1 'polypeptide(L)'
;MRRIAIALVILLIALAAGADEIEVRDVALRSVEEGLALDADFAFELTPRLADVVANGVPLYFSVEFELTRRRWYWFDETAASQRMHLRVSYHALSRQYRLSTGALQQSFPTLEEALNVLKRVRNWLVVDRSLNLSNVEYDAAVRMRLDTTLLPKPFQLSALTSRELHLESPWKRFIVRAPRLAER
;
A
#
# COMPACT_ATOMS: atom_id res chain seq x y z
N MET A 1 32.69 -20.00 -25.10
CA MET A 1 32.33 -20.47 -23.74
C MET A 1 32.36 -19.35 -22.70
N ARG A 2 33.40 -18.50 -22.61
CA ARG A 2 33.50 -17.40 -21.63
C ARG A 2 32.39 -16.33 -21.73
N ARG A 3 31.91 -16.00 -22.95
CA ARG A 3 30.82 -15.03 -23.17
C ARG A 3 29.44 -15.53 -22.79
N ILE A 4 29.20 -16.86 -22.89
CA ILE A 4 27.94 -17.49 -22.49
C ILE A 4 27.86 -17.59 -20.94
N ALA A 5 28.99 -17.85 -20.28
CA ALA A 5 29.06 -17.86 -18.83
C ALA A 5 28.77 -16.47 -18.20
N ILE A 6 29.26 -15.39 -18.83
CA ILE A 6 29.03 -14.02 -18.39
C ILE A 6 27.55 -13.64 -18.57
N ALA A 7 26.92 -14.02 -19.69
CA ALA A 7 25.50 -13.78 -19.94
C ALA A 7 24.60 -14.53 -18.95
N LEU A 8 24.97 -15.76 -18.57
CA LEU A 8 24.23 -16.57 -17.58
C LEU A 8 24.34 -15.96 -16.17
N VAL A 9 25.50 -15.44 -15.78
CA VAL A 9 25.71 -14.78 -14.49
C VAL A 9 24.92 -13.49 -14.41
N ILE A 10 24.85 -12.69 -15.49
CA ILE A 10 24.05 -11.46 -15.53
C ILE A 10 22.56 -11.77 -15.46
N LEU A 11 22.11 -12.86 -16.07
CA LEU A 11 20.71 -13.30 -16.01
C LEU A 11 20.32 -13.78 -14.61
N LEU A 12 21.22 -14.47 -13.89
CA LEU A 12 20.96 -14.89 -12.50
C LEU A 12 20.90 -13.71 -11.51
N ILE A 13 21.66 -12.66 -11.74
CA ILE A 13 21.64 -11.46 -10.88
C ILE A 13 20.33 -10.67 -11.06
N ALA A 14 19.74 -10.70 -12.26
CA ALA A 14 18.47 -10.02 -12.54
C ALA A 14 17.26 -10.67 -11.84
N LEU A 15 17.33 -11.97 -11.46
CA LEU A 15 16.25 -12.65 -10.75
C LEU A 15 16.22 -12.39 -9.22
N ALA A 16 17.27 -11.82 -8.65
CA ALA A 16 17.39 -11.63 -7.20
C ALA A 16 16.89 -10.25 -6.70
N ALA A 17 16.40 -9.36 -7.58
CA ALA A 17 16.11 -7.97 -7.25
C ALA A 17 14.64 -7.66 -6.89
N GLY A 18 13.79 -8.65 -6.61
CA GLY A 18 12.35 -8.44 -6.54
C GLY A 18 11.62 -8.83 -5.25
N ALA A 19 12.31 -9.18 -4.16
CA ALA A 19 11.64 -9.77 -2.99
C ALA A 19 11.20 -8.80 -1.88
N ASP A 20 11.71 -7.55 -1.87
CA ASP A 20 11.51 -6.62 -0.75
C ASP A 20 10.67 -5.37 -1.12
N GLU A 21 9.96 -5.39 -2.23
CA GLU A 21 9.18 -4.24 -2.71
C GLU A 21 7.70 -4.59 -2.86
N ILE A 22 6.82 -3.68 -2.44
CA ILE A 22 5.40 -3.79 -2.72
C ILE A 22 5.15 -3.33 -4.16
N GLU A 23 4.58 -4.17 -4.98
CA GLU A 23 4.10 -3.82 -6.31
C GLU A 23 2.65 -3.36 -6.27
N VAL A 24 2.35 -2.20 -6.85
CA VAL A 24 0.98 -1.76 -7.09
C VAL A 24 0.53 -2.30 -8.44
N ARG A 25 -0.28 -3.39 -8.44
CA ARG A 25 -0.69 -4.10 -9.66
C ARG A 25 -1.79 -3.38 -10.40
N ASP A 26 -2.92 -3.17 -9.72
CA ASP A 26 -4.09 -2.55 -10.31
C ASP A 26 -4.63 -1.42 -9.44
N VAL A 27 -5.11 -0.36 -10.07
CA VAL A 27 -5.69 0.80 -9.40
C VAL A 27 -6.85 1.32 -10.23
N ALA A 28 -8.02 1.45 -9.60
CA ALA A 28 -9.19 2.05 -10.18
C ALA A 28 -9.81 3.07 -9.24
N LEU A 29 -10.17 4.24 -9.78
CA LEU A 29 -10.93 5.25 -9.07
C LEU A 29 -12.35 5.30 -9.65
N ARG A 30 -13.35 5.12 -8.79
CA ARG A 30 -14.76 5.05 -9.18
C ARG A 30 -15.57 6.15 -8.51
N SER A 31 -16.53 6.73 -9.26
CA SER A 31 -17.53 7.61 -8.67
C SER A 31 -18.55 6.78 -7.89
N VAL A 32 -18.79 7.19 -6.65
CA VAL A 32 -19.81 6.66 -5.73
C VAL A 32 -20.69 7.81 -5.25
N GLU A 33 -21.78 7.50 -4.54
CA GLU A 33 -22.68 8.55 -4.04
C GLU A 33 -21.99 9.54 -3.12
N GLU A 34 -21.06 9.07 -2.28
CA GLU A 34 -20.32 9.86 -1.31
C GLU A 34 -19.13 10.62 -1.90
N GLY A 35 -18.72 10.31 -3.15
CA GLY A 35 -17.56 10.96 -3.78
C GLY A 35 -16.78 10.06 -4.74
N LEU A 36 -15.47 9.94 -4.54
CA LEU A 36 -14.61 9.02 -5.29
C LEU A 36 -14.05 7.94 -4.38
N ALA A 37 -14.27 6.68 -4.74
CA ALA A 37 -13.74 5.52 -4.05
C ALA A 37 -12.59 4.88 -4.86
N LEU A 38 -11.54 4.51 -4.16
CA LEU A 38 -10.36 3.84 -4.69
C LEU A 38 -10.47 2.32 -4.47
N ASP A 39 -10.22 1.58 -5.53
CA ASP A 39 -9.87 0.16 -5.48
C ASP A 39 -8.40 0.02 -5.86
N ALA A 40 -7.65 -0.78 -5.11
CA ALA A 40 -6.23 -1.03 -5.39
C ALA A 40 -5.84 -2.46 -5.02
N ASP A 41 -5.03 -3.09 -5.89
CA ASP A 41 -4.44 -4.40 -5.66
C ASP A 41 -2.92 -4.27 -5.51
N PHE A 42 -2.41 -4.86 -4.44
CA PHE A 42 -0.99 -4.88 -4.11
C PHE A 42 -0.46 -6.31 -4.15
N ALA A 43 0.80 -6.46 -4.54
CA ALA A 43 1.49 -7.73 -4.49
C ALA A 43 2.82 -7.57 -3.75
N PHE A 44 3.02 -8.41 -2.76
CA PHE A 44 4.26 -8.52 -1.99
C PHE A 44 4.28 -9.82 -1.20
N GLU A 45 5.43 -10.17 -0.72
CA GLU A 45 5.60 -11.23 0.26
C GLU A 45 6.29 -10.63 1.49
N LEU A 46 5.93 -11.12 2.67
CA LEU A 46 6.68 -10.75 3.87
C LEU A 46 8.03 -11.45 3.85
N THR A 47 9.07 -10.71 4.20
CA THR A 47 10.35 -11.34 4.50
C THR A 47 10.20 -12.36 5.63
N PRO A 48 11.02 -13.41 5.70
CA PRO A 48 10.97 -14.39 6.80
C PRO A 48 11.03 -13.69 8.16
N ARG A 49 11.83 -12.63 8.27
CA ARG A 49 11.96 -11.84 9.51
C ARG A 49 10.66 -11.13 9.90
N LEU A 50 9.92 -10.53 8.95
CA LEU A 50 8.63 -9.90 9.22
C LEU A 50 7.56 -10.94 9.57
N ALA A 51 7.58 -12.11 8.92
CA ALA A 51 6.70 -13.21 9.26
C ALA A 51 6.94 -13.72 10.69
N ASP A 52 8.20 -13.87 11.11
CA ASP A 52 8.57 -14.23 12.48
C ASP A 52 8.13 -13.16 13.48
N VAL A 53 8.32 -11.89 13.17
CA VAL A 53 7.91 -10.76 14.02
C VAL A 53 6.42 -10.83 14.33
N VAL A 54 5.56 -11.02 13.31
CA VAL A 54 4.11 -11.11 13.51
C VAL A 54 3.70 -12.39 14.21
N ALA A 55 4.34 -13.53 13.91
CA ALA A 55 4.08 -14.83 14.56
C ALA A 55 4.41 -14.80 16.07
N ASN A 56 5.38 -13.99 16.47
CA ASN A 56 5.73 -13.74 17.87
C ASN A 56 4.82 -12.68 18.56
N GLY A 57 3.72 -12.30 17.91
CA GLY A 57 2.70 -11.41 18.49
C GLY A 57 2.97 -9.91 18.32
N VAL A 58 4.03 -9.51 17.63
CA VAL A 58 4.30 -8.10 17.30
C VAL A 58 3.43 -7.68 16.13
N PRO A 59 2.57 -6.66 16.27
CA PRO A 59 1.72 -6.22 15.16
C PRO A 59 2.54 -5.52 14.08
N LEU A 60 2.19 -5.79 12.82
CA LEU A 60 2.66 -5.05 11.65
C LEU A 60 1.60 -4.04 11.23
N TYR A 61 2.02 -2.83 10.94
CA TYR A 61 1.16 -1.74 10.49
C TYR A 61 1.51 -1.37 9.06
N PHE A 62 0.53 -1.44 8.18
CA PHE A 62 0.65 -0.97 6.81
C PHE A 62 -0.15 0.31 6.64
N SER A 63 0.37 1.26 5.88
CA SER A 63 -0.37 2.44 5.44
C SER A 63 -0.52 2.44 3.93
N VAL A 64 -1.76 2.62 3.47
CA VAL A 64 -2.07 2.96 2.09
C VAL A 64 -2.27 4.46 2.02
N GLU A 65 -1.53 5.13 1.15
CA GLU A 65 -1.57 6.58 0.99
C GLU A 65 -2.09 6.91 -0.41
N PHE A 66 -3.00 7.87 -0.47
CA PHE A 66 -3.55 8.39 -1.71
C PHE A 66 -3.40 9.91 -1.75
N GLU A 67 -2.99 10.43 -2.90
CA GLU A 67 -2.89 11.86 -3.16
C GLU A 67 -3.57 12.18 -4.48
N LEU A 68 -4.31 13.28 -4.51
CA LEU A 68 -4.91 13.86 -5.70
C LEU A 68 -4.39 15.27 -5.87
N THR A 69 -3.67 15.53 -6.97
CA THR A 69 -2.97 16.79 -7.21
C THR A 69 -3.46 17.42 -8.50
N ARG A 70 -3.74 18.70 -8.46
CA ARG A 70 -4.07 19.50 -9.64
C ARG A 70 -2.82 20.17 -10.16
N ARG A 71 -2.44 19.91 -11.40
CA ARG A 71 -1.35 20.60 -12.06
C ARG A 71 -1.73 22.05 -12.35
N ARG A 72 -0.82 22.98 -11.97
CA ARG A 72 -0.93 24.39 -12.33
C ARG A 72 0.27 24.80 -13.16
N TRP A 73 0.06 25.37 -14.36
CA TRP A 73 1.13 25.72 -15.29
C TRP A 73 1.97 26.92 -14.83
N TYR A 74 1.48 27.71 -13.84
CA TYR A 74 2.09 28.97 -13.42
C TYR A 74 2.35 29.07 -11.90
N TRP A 75 2.13 28.00 -11.14
CA TRP A 75 2.30 27.95 -9.68
C TRP A 75 2.63 26.53 -9.23
N PHE A 76 2.86 26.37 -7.92
CA PHE A 76 3.02 25.03 -7.35
C PHE A 76 1.74 24.20 -7.54
N ASP A 77 1.92 22.88 -7.72
CA ASP A 77 0.82 21.94 -7.80
C ASP A 77 -0.04 22.02 -6.53
N GLU A 78 -1.35 21.96 -6.67
CA GLU A 78 -2.31 22.04 -5.57
C GLU A 78 -2.76 20.63 -5.18
N THR A 79 -2.51 20.22 -3.93
CA THR A 79 -3.06 18.97 -3.39
C THR A 79 -4.55 19.18 -3.13
N ALA A 80 -5.39 18.57 -3.97
CA ALA A 80 -6.84 18.63 -3.87
C ALA A 80 -7.37 17.67 -2.78
N ALA A 81 -6.79 16.48 -2.65
CA ALA A 81 -7.12 15.52 -1.60
C ALA A 81 -5.89 14.71 -1.21
N SER A 82 -5.79 14.36 0.06
CA SER A 82 -4.80 13.42 0.58
C SER A 82 -5.45 12.57 1.66
N GLN A 83 -5.36 11.25 1.52
CA GLN A 83 -5.96 10.29 2.44
C GLN A 83 -4.97 9.19 2.81
N ARG A 84 -5.11 8.68 4.03
CA ARG A 84 -4.31 7.57 4.52
C ARG A 84 -5.20 6.55 5.22
N MET A 85 -5.03 5.27 4.85
CA MET A 85 -5.68 4.13 5.49
C MET A 85 -4.62 3.33 6.24
N HIS A 86 -4.91 2.98 7.49
CA HIS A 86 -4.07 2.10 8.29
C HIS A 86 -4.66 0.70 8.35
N LEU A 87 -3.82 -0.29 8.08
CA LEU A 87 -4.12 -1.71 8.14
C LEU A 87 -3.18 -2.35 9.16
N ARG A 88 -3.72 -3.11 10.11
CA ARG A 88 -2.94 -3.76 11.16
C ARG A 88 -3.09 -5.26 11.10
N VAL A 89 -1.99 -5.99 10.96
CA VAL A 89 -1.95 -7.45 11.08
C VAL A 89 -1.29 -7.84 12.40
N SER A 90 -1.89 -8.75 13.13
CA SER A 90 -1.35 -9.26 14.40
C SER A 90 -1.73 -10.71 14.61
N TYR A 91 -0.88 -11.47 15.32
CA TYR A 91 -1.20 -12.83 15.77
C TYR A 91 -1.79 -12.80 17.18
N HIS A 92 -2.89 -13.51 17.37
CA HIS A 92 -3.56 -13.63 18.67
C HIS A 92 -3.33 -15.05 19.24
N ALA A 93 -2.41 -15.17 20.17
CA ALA A 93 -1.92 -16.45 20.67
C ALA A 93 -3.03 -17.31 21.31
N LEU A 94 -3.98 -16.74 22.03
CA LEU A 94 -5.07 -17.48 22.70
C LEU A 94 -6.00 -18.18 21.71
N SER A 95 -6.37 -17.50 20.61
CA SER A 95 -7.23 -18.08 19.56
C SER A 95 -6.42 -18.75 18.45
N ARG A 96 -5.10 -18.59 18.45
CA ARG A 96 -4.18 -19.06 17.38
C ARG A 96 -4.59 -18.56 15.99
N GLN A 97 -5.04 -17.31 15.91
CA GLN A 97 -5.52 -16.70 14.68
C GLN A 97 -4.77 -15.42 14.38
N TYR A 98 -4.65 -15.11 13.10
CA TYR A 98 -4.20 -13.82 12.63
C TYR A 98 -5.39 -12.86 12.52
N ARG A 99 -5.20 -11.63 12.94
CA ARG A 99 -6.23 -10.58 12.93
C ARG A 99 -5.79 -9.44 12.01
N LEU A 100 -6.65 -9.12 11.07
CA LEU A 100 -6.54 -7.93 10.25
C LEU A 100 -7.53 -6.89 10.75
N SER A 101 -7.04 -5.69 11.07
CA SER A 101 -7.87 -4.57 11.50
C SER A 101 -7.73 -3.40 10.52
N THR A 102 -8.86 -2.82 10.13
CA THR A 102 -8.95 -1.61 9.30
C THR A 102 -9.91 -0.65 9.99
N GLY A 103 -9.37 0.39 10.62
CA GLY A 103 -10.17 1.25 11.49
C GLY A 103 -10.85 0.45 12.61
N ALA A 104 -12.19 0.51 12.65
CA ALA A 104 -13.01 -0.23 13.63
C ALA A 104 -13.31 -1.68 13.22
N LEU A 105 -13.07 -2.05 11.96
CA LEU A 105 -13.34 -3.40 11.45
C LEU A 105 -12.19 -4.33 11.80
N GLN A 106 -12.53 -5.54 12.26
CA GLN A 106 -11.58 -6.60 12.56
C GLN A 106 -12.06 -7.92 12.00
N GLN A 107 -11.15 -8.62 11.31
CA GLN A 107 -11.37 -9.94 10.75
C GLN A 107 -10.29 -10.90 11.28
N SER A 108 -10.66 -12.17 11.49
CA SER A 108 -9.77 -13.22 11.97
C SER A 108 -9.57 -14.29 10.90
N PHE A 109 -8.34 -14.78 10.77
CA PHE A 109 -7.92 -15.73 9.76
C PHE A 109 -7.10 -16.84 10.40
N PRO A 110 -7.22 -18.11 9.94
CA PRO A 110 -6.43 -19.22 10.43
C PRO A 110 -4.95 -19.10 10.06
N THR A 111 -4.63 -18.47 8.93
CA THR A 111 -3.26 -18.35 8.43
C THR A 111 -2.86 -16.89 8.17
N LEU A 112 -1.56 -16.61 8.21
CA LEU A 112 -1.00 -15.31 7.86
C LEU A 112 -1.24 -14.98 6.38
N GLU A 113 -1.12 -15.98 5.53
CA GLU A 113 -1.33 -15.85 4.09
C GLU A 113 -2.75 -15.36 3.77
N GLU A 114 -3.79 -15.93 4.38
CA GLU A 114 -5.16 -15.50 4.20
C GLU A 114 -5.37 -14.05 4.66
N ALA A 115 -4.81 -13.68 5.82
CA ALA A 115 -4.87 -12.30 6.30
C ALA A 115 -4.18 -11.32 5.34
N LEU A 116 -3.01 -11.69 4.80
CA LEU A 116 -2.29 -10.89 3.82
C LEU A 116 -3.02 -10.80 2.47
N ASN A 117 -3.68 -11.87 2.03
CA ASN A 117 -4.46 -11.86 0.79
C ASN A 117 -5.63 -10.88 0.83
N VAL A 118 -6.23 -10.67 2.02
CA VAL A 118 -7.25 -9.63 2.21
C VAL A 118 -6.60 -8.24 2.32
N LEU A 119 -5.50 -8.11 3.07
CA LEU A 119 -4.76 -6.85 3.23
C LEU A 119 -4.29 -6.28 1.89
N LYS A 120 -3.84 -7.13 0.98
CA LYS A 120 -3.38 -6.76 -0.37
C LYS A 120 -4.48 -6.18 -1.27
N ARG A 121 -5.75 -6.25 -0.86
CA ARG A 121 -6.91 -5.82 -1.66
C ARG A 121 -7.67 -4.71 -0.96
N VAL A 122 -7.39 -3.48 -1.32
CA VAL A 122 -8.19 -2.33 -0.89
C VAL A 122 -9.40 -2.21 -1.81
N ARG A 123 -10.59 -2.10 -1.22
CA ARG A 123 -11.85 -1.96 -1.98
C ARG A 123 -12.73 -0.89 -1.38
N ASN A 124 -13.35 -0.12 -2.27
CA ASN A 124 -14.34 0.91 -1.93
C ASN A 124 -13.85 1.91 -0.86
N TRP A 125 -12.58 2.26 -0.91
CA TRP A 125 -12.02 3.24 0.01
C TRP A 125 -12.34 4.65 -0.45
N LEU A 126 -13.20 5.36 0.27
CA LEU A 126 -13.54 6.75 -0.03
C LEU A 126 -12.30 7.65 0.16
N VAL A 127 -11.76 8.16 -0.94
CA VAL A 127 -10.54 8.97 -0.97
C VAL A 127 -10.80 10.44 -1.26
N VAL A 128 -11.95 10.76 -1.86
CA VAL A 128 -12.41 12.13 -2.11
C VAL A 128 -13.87 12.21 -1.72
N ASP A 129 -14.19 13.09 -0.77
CA ASP A 129 -15.54 13.36 -0.36
C ASP A 129 -16.28 14.22 -1.41
N ARG A 130 -17.59 14.00 -1.56
CA ARG A 130 -18.44 14.73 -2.51
C ARG A 130 -18.47 16.25 -2.26
N SER A 131 -18.29 16.66 -1.01
CA SER A 131 -18.23 18.08 -0.63
C SER A 131 -17.03 18.80 -1.26
N LEU A 132 -15.99 18.06 -1.66
CA LEU A 132 -14.85 18.58 -2.39
C LEU A 132 -15.27 18.84 -3.84
N ASN A 133 -15.57 20.09 -4.16
CA ASN A 133 -16.02 20.49 -5.49
C ASN A 133 -14.87 20.43 -6.50
N LEU A 134 -14.61 19.23 -7.04
CA LEU A 134 -13.57 19.04 -8.04
C LEU A 134 -13.96 19.74 -9.34
N SER A 135 -13.06 20.58 -9.83
CA SER A 135 -13.21 21.22 -11.15
C SER A 135 -13.15 20.16 -12.26
N ASN A 136 -13.81 20.42 -13.38
CA ASN A 136 -13.77 19.53 -14.56
C ASN A 136 -12.42 19.66 -15.32
N VAL A 137 -11.32 19.33 -14.61
CA VAL A 137 -9.94 19.35 -15.13
C VAL A 137 -9.29 18.00 -14.85
N GLU A 138 -8.14 17.77 -15.46
CA GLU A 138 -7.33 16.59 -15.16
C GLU A 138 -6.60 16.75 -13.83
N TYR A 139 -6.58 15.70 -13.05
CA TYR A 139 -5.84 15.56 -11.81
C TYR A 139 -4.83 14.43 -11.93
N ASP A 140 -3.68 14.58 -11.31
CA ASP A 140 -2.74 13.50 -11.07
C ASP A 140 -3.10 12.82 -9.75
N ALA A 141 -3.53 11.58 -9.84
CA ALA A 141 -3.72 10.71 -8.69
C ALA A 141 -2.48 9.86 -8.46
N ALA A 142 -2.15 9.62 -7.21
CA ALA A 142 -1.04 8.76 -6.82
C ALA A 142 -1.46 7.87 -5.64
N VAL A 143 -1.02 6.62 -5.65
CA VAL A 143 -1.24 5.67 -4.56
C VAL A 143 0.05 4.92 -4.27
N ARG A 144 0.29 4.62 -3.00
CA ARG A 144 1.33 3.70 -2.53
C ARG A 144 0.90 2.95 -1.28
N MET A 145 1.57 1.84 -1.02
CA MET A 145 1.48 1.12 0.25
C MET A 145 2.88 0.99 0.87
N ARG A 146 2.96 1.07 2.19
CA ARG A 146 4.19 0.85 2.92
C ARG A 146 3.96 0.23 4.30
N LEU A 147 4.94 -0.50 4.79
CA LEU A 147 5.01 -0.91 6.19
C LEU A 147 5.44 0.31 7.03
N ASP A 148 4.66 0.64 8.05
CA ASP A 148 4.99 1.71 8.98
C ASP A 148 5.90 1.19 10.10
N THR A 149 7.20 1.29 9.87
CA THR A 149 8.22 0.85 10.85
C THR A 149 8.25 1.70 12.10
N THR A 150 7.69 2.91 12.09
CA THR A 150 7.65 3.81 13.26
C THR A 150 6.71 3.31 14.36
N LEU A 151 5.74 2.47 13.98
CA LEU A 151 4.79 1.84 14.90
C LEU A 151 5.27 0.48 15.46
N LEU A 152 6.43 0.01 15.03
CA LEU A 152 7.05 -1.18 15.60
C LEU A 152 7.64 -0.88 16.99
N PRO A 153 7.80 -1.89 17.87
CA PRO A 153 8.54 -1.73 19.12
C PRO A 153 9.96 -1.21 18.88
N LYS A 154 10.47 -0.40 19.81
CA LYS A 154 11.80 0.28 19.68
C LYS A 154 12.95 -0.57 19.18
N PRO A 155 13.15 -1.84 19.62
CA PRO A 155 14.25 -2.67 19.11
C PRO A 155 14.16 -2.90 17.60
N PHE A 156 12.93 -3.05 17.06
CA PHE A 156 12.69 -3.25 15.63
C PHE A 156 12.82 -1.94 14.83
N GLN A 157 12.47 -0.79 15.42
CA GLN A 157 12.68 0.52 14.78
C GLN A 157 14.17 0.78 14.52
N LEU A 158 15.04 0.50 15.49
CA LEU A 158 16.48 0.64 15.32
C LEU A 158 17.03 -0.33 14.26
N SER A 159 16.55 -1.57 14.26
CA SER A 159 16.92 -2.55 13.24
C SER A 159 16.42 -2.16 11.85
N ALA A 160 15.25 -1.52 11.74
CA ALA A 160 14.71 -1.05 10.47
C ALA A 160 15.60 0.04 9.84
N LEU A 161 16.32 0.85 10.60
CA LEU A 161 17.22 1.86 10.05
C LEU A 161 18.43 1.25 9.31
N THR A 162 18.80 0.03 9.63
CA THR A 162 20.01 -0.63 9.11
C THR A 162 19.72 -1.87 8.26
N SER A 163 18.54 -2.47 8.37
CA SER A 163 18.16 -3.71 7.69
C SER A 163 17.07 -3.48 6.65
N ARG A 164 17.34 -3.80 5.39
CA ARG A 164 16.36 -3.79 4.32
C ARG A 164 15.22 -4.78 4.54
N GLU A 165 15.45 -5.86 5.29
CA GLU A 165 14.46 -6.90 5.58
C GLU A 165 13.22 -6.39 6.33
N LEU A 166 13.29 -5.24 6.98
CA LEU A 166 12.19 -4.57 7.67
C LEU A 166 11.59 -3.41 6.85
N HIS A 167 12.13 -3.12 5.68
CA HIS A 167 11.56 -2.14 4.76
C HIS A 167 10.70 -2.85 3.73
N LEU A 168 9.45 -2.41 3.63
CA LEU A 168 8.51 -2.92 2.65
C LEU A 168 7.63 -1.75 2.22
N GLU A 169 7.90 -1.23 1.02
CA GLU A 169 7.15 -0.09 0.47
C GLU A 169 7.05 -0.20 -1.06
N SER A 170 6.02 0.42 -1.62
CA SER A 170 5.89 0.59 -3.06
C SER A 170 6.35 1.98 -3.50
N PRO A 171 6.85 2.13 -4.73
CA PRO A 171 6.89 3.44 -5.36
C PRO A 171 5.47 4.02 -5.50
N TRP A 172 5.37 5.33 -5.70
CA TRP A 172 4.12 5.96 -6.03
C TRP A 172 3.64 5.54 -7.42
N LYS A 173 2.50 4.84 -7.48
CA LYS A 173 1.79 4.58 -8.73
C LYS A 173 0.96 5.79 -9.09
N ARG A 174 1.34 6.49 -10.17
CA ARG A 174 0.67 7.69 -10.66
C ARG A 174 -0.24 7.37 -11.83
N PHE A 175 -1.40 8.02 -11.89
CA PHE A 175 -2.36 7.89 -12.99
C PHE A 175 -3.19 9.19 -13.11
N ILE A 176 -3.67 9.45 -14.33
CA ILE A 176 -4.45 10.65 -14.61
C ILE A 176 -5.93 10.34 -14.39
N VAL A 177 -6.62 11.23 -13.69
CA VAL A 177 -8.05 11.16 -13.41
C VAL A 177 -8.74 12.40 -13.95
N ARG A 178 -9.79 12.20 -14.75
CA ARG A 178 -10.75 13.26 -15.04
C ARG A 178 -11.88 13.16 -14.02
N ALA A 179 -12.01 14.16 -13.18
CA ALA A 179 -13.13 14.21 -12.24
C ALA A 179 -14.43 14.26 -13.05
N PRO A 180 -15.36 13.30 -12.88
CA PRO A 180 -16.67 13.43 -13.47
C PRO A 180 -17.35 14.67 -12.86
N ARG A 181 -18.13 15.42 -13.65
CA ARG A 181 -19.08 16.36 -13.06
C ARG A 181 -19.99 15.58 -12.14
N LEU A 182 -19.77 15.72 -10.84
CA LEU A 182 -20.75 15.29 -9.86
C LEU A 182 -21.99 16.15 -10.13
N ALA A 183 -23.00 15.55 -10.76
CA ALA A 183 -24.20 16.26 -11.17
C ALA A 183 -24.81 16.96 -9.96
N GLU A 184 -24.92 18.27 -10.01
CA GLU A 184 -25.80 19.03 -9.11
C GLU A 184 -27.21 18.48 -9.29
N ARG A 185 -27.78 17.94 -8.22
CA ARG A 185 -29.22 17.68 -8.09
C ARG A 185 -29.79 18.69 -7.14
#